data_0ea903d6b4ad57bfb29e316d20ecdaa9
#
_entry.id   0ea903d6b4ad57bfb29e316d20ecdaa9
#
_cell.length_a   1.000
_cell.length_b   1.000
_cell.length_c   1.000
_cell.angle_alpha   90.00
_cell.angle_beta   90.00
_cell.angle_gamma   90.00
#
_symmetry.space_group_name_H-M   'P 1'
#
loop_
_entity.id
_entity.type
_entity.pdbx_description
1 polymer ?
#
loop_
_entity_poly.entity_id
_entity_poly.type
_entity_poly.pdbx_seq_one_letter_code
_entity_poly.pdbx_strand_id
1 'polypeptide(L)'
;DHQYRILYPLTDIHGNNQIFEYSGTIKKDPVNRQLKMAAMTCQFHTGFPYSPVVKNLKFKEPDILYFSGDQIYEQNGGYPIKREPENTAILNYLGKWYMFGWAFGELMRDIPAICTPDDHDVFQGNLWGGGGIPRPSGTANSDDLMGFTQTVKMVNVVNTTQCSHLPDPYDPEPIEQGMKVWYTCLNYGRVSFAIVSDRVFKSGPDLVANWEGRKDHITEPLKDLSVIDRPDLELLGKRQEIFLQSWIRNWEDVDIKVLLSQTL
;
A
#
# COMPACT_ATOMS: atom_id res chain seq x y z
N ASP A 1 20.15 -14.60 12.31
CA ASP A 1 19.13 -15.14 11.40
C ASP A 1 18.40 -16.29 12.07
N HIS A 2 17.09 -16.37 11.87
CA HIS A 2 16.24 -17.44 12.37
C HIS A 2 15.50 -18.09 11.21
N GLN A 3 15.53 -19.43 11.14
CA GLN A 3 14.71 -20.18 10.19
C GLN A 3 13.29 -20.27 10.70
N TYR A 4 12.31 -20.09 9.83
CA TYR A 4 10.90 -20.32 10.15
C TYR A 4 10.27 -21.33 9.19
N ARG A 5 9.20 -21.96 9.65
CA ARG A 5 8.42 -22.92 8.86
C ARG A 5 6.95 -22.75 9.20
N ILE A 6 6.15 -22.51 8.19
CA ILE A 6 4.70 -22.45 8.29
C ILE A 6 4.15 -23.75 7.71
N LEU A 7 3.37 -24.46 8.48
CA LEU A 7 2.70 -25.69 8.08
C LEU A 7 1.21 -25.42 7.94
N TYR A 8 0.67 -25.73 6.78
CA TYR A 8 -0.76 -25.57 6.50
C TYR A 8 -1.39 -26.94 6.19
N PRO A 9 -2.14 -27.54 7.12
CA PRO A 9 -2.87 -28.76 6.88
C PRO A 9 -4.12 -28.47 6.05
N LEU A 10 -4.32 -29.23 4.99
CA LEU A 10 -5.49 -29.19 4.12
C LEU A 10 -6.07 -30.57 3.95
N THR A 11 -7.39 -30.70 4.10
CA THR A 11 -8.11 -31.91 3.74
C THR A 11 -8.79 -31.66 2.37
N ASP A 12 -8.48 -32.47 1.39
CA ASP A 12 -9.08 -32.38 0.07
C ASP A 12 -10.56 -32.84 0.06
N ILE A 13 -11.23 -32.67 -1.07
CA ILE A 13 -12.63 -33.05 -1.25
C ILE A 13 -12.87 -34.58 -1.13
N HIS A 14 -11.83 -35.38 -1.15
CA HIS A 14 -11.87 -36.84 -1.01
C HIS A 14 -11.50 -37.28 0.42
N GLY A 15 -11.25 -36.34 1.34
CA GLY A 15 -10.88 -36.63 2.72
C GLY A 15 -9.40 -36.95 2.95
N ASN A 16 -8.52 -36.77 1.96
CA ASN A 16 -7.09 -36.98 2.12
C ASN A 16 -6.46 -35.74 2.78
N ASN A 17 -5.63 -35.98 3.80
CA ASN A 17 -4.89 -34.92 4.47
C ASN A 17 -3.56 -34.68 3.78
N GLN A 18 -3.28 -33.42 3.45
CA GLN A 18 -2.02 -32.97 2.91
C GLN A 18 -1.50 -31.80 3.74
N ILE A 19 -0.19 -31.77 3.99
CA ILE A 19 0.48 -30.66 4.66
C ILE A 19 1.28 -29.91 3.63
N PHE A 20 0.95 -28.64 3.46
CA PHE A 20 1.76 -27.70 2.68
C PHE A 20 2.75 -27.01 3.60
N GLU A 21 3.96 -26.87 3.16
CA GLU A 21 5.03 -26.21 3.90
C GLU A 21 5.53 -24.97 3.15
N TYR A 22 5.68 -23.87 3.88
CA TYR A 22 6.36 -22.68 3.44
C TYR A 22 7.42 -22.31 4.48
N SER A 23 8.67 -22.19 4.07
CA SER A 23 9.80 -21.94 4.97
C SER A 23 10.69 -20.82 4.42
N GLY A 24 11.34 -20.11 5.32
CA GLY A 24 12.23 -19.01 4.99
C GLY A 24 13.09 -18.58 6.17
N THR A 25 13.73 -17.43 6.03
CA THR A 25 14.67 -16.89 7.01
C THR A 25 14.23 -15.50 7.48
N ILE A 26 14.10 -15.32 8.78
CA ILE A 26 14.07 -13.99 9.39
C ILE A 26 15.52 -13.57 9.56
N LYS A 27 15.97 -12.62 8.74
CA LYS A 27 17.35 -12.13 8.77
C LYS A 27 17.58 -11.25 9.99
N LYS A 28 18.80 -11.30 10.50
CA LYS A 28 19.24 -10.41 11.58
C LYS A 28 19.23 -8.95 11.09
N ASP A 29 18.81 -8.05 11.96
CA ASP A 29 18.84 -6.61 11.75
C ASP A 29 20.26 -6.14 11.36
N PRO A 30 20.45 -5.42 10.22
CA PRO A 30 21.76 -5.01 9.71
C PRO A 30 22.31 -3.74 10.40
N VAL A 31 22.37 -3.72 11.73
CA VAL A 31 22.78 -2.53 12.53
C VAL A 31 24.22 -2.07 12.33
N ASN A 32 25.11 -2.92 11.81
CA ASN A 32 26.55 -2.66 11.70
C ASN A 32 27.03 -2.44 10.25
N ARG A 33 26.13 -2.23 9.32
CA ARG A 33 26.45 -2.01 7.90
C ARG A 33 25.41 -1.13 7.24
N GLN A 34 25.71 -0.65 6.05
CA GLN A 34 24.76 0.09 5.23
C GLN A 34 23.52 -0.75 4.91
N LEU A 35 22.34 -0.17 5.16
CA LEU A 35 21.05 -0.73 4.76
C LEU A 35 20.80 -0.49 3.27
N LYS A 36 20.37 -1.51 2.56
CA LYS A 36 19.93 -1.44 1.17
C LYS A 36 18.42 -1.61 1.09
N MET A 37 17.70 -0.61 0.67
CA MET A 37 16.26 -0.70 0.39
C MET A 37 16.02 -0.76 -1.12
N ALA A 38 15.12 -1.65 -1.54
CA ALA A 38 14.56 -1.65 -2.89
C ALA A 38 13.12 -1.16 -2.82
N ALA A 39 12.84 -0.01 -3.44
CA ALA A 39 11.51 0.55 -3.54
C ALA A 39 10.91 0.27 -4.92
N MET A 40 9.65 -0.15 -4.95
CA MET A 40 8.90 -0.48 -6.15
C MET A 40 7.50 0.08 -6.06
N THR A 41 6.95 0.49 -7.18
CA THR A 41 5.58 0.98 -7.30
C THR A 41 5.00 0.56 -8.64
N CYS A 42 3.67 0.55 -8.76
CA CYS A 42 2.97 0.41 -10.03
C CYS A 42 3.38 -0.85 -10.81
N GLN A 43 3.23 -2.03 -10.20
CA GLN A 43 3.53 -3.31 -10.85
C GLN A 43 2.51 -3.61 -11.96
N PHE A 44 2.62 -2.88 -13.07
CA PHE A 44 1.66 -2.92 -14.15
C PHE A 44 1.50 -4.34 -14.74
N HIS A 45 0.26 -4.73 -14.98
CA HIS A 45 -0.13 -6.12 -15.31
C HIS A 45 0.57 -6.71 -16.55
N THR A 46 1.03 -5.89 -17.50
CA THR A 46 1.74 -6.40 -18.68
C THR A 46 3.11 -6.97 -18.34
N GLY A 47 3.69 -6.61 -17.19
CA GLY A 47 4.97 -7.14 -16.72
C GLY A 47 4.85 -8.47 -15.96
N PHE A 48 3.63 -8.90 -15.63
CA PHE A 48 3.42 -10.14 -14.87
C PHE A 48 3.99 -11.36 -15.61
N PRO A 49 4.73 -12.27 -14.95
CA PRO A 49 4.98 -12.42 -13.51
C PRO A 49 6.23 -11.69 -12.97
N TYR A 50 6.69 -10.63 -13.59
CA TYR A 50 7.78 -9.74 -13.17
C TYR A 50 9.15 -10.43 -13.02
N SER A 51 9.37 -11.54 -13.68
CA SER A 51 10.58 -12.36 -13.53
C SER A 51 11.90 -11.58 -13.70
N PRO A 52 12.03 -10.62 -14.64
CA PRO A 52 13.24 -9.81 -14.75
C PRO A 52 13.48 -8.92 -13.51
N VAL A 53 12.41 -8.35 -12.94
CA VAL A 53 12.47 -7.53 -11.72
C VAL A 53 12.92 -8.38 -10.54
N VAL A 54 12.26 -9.52 -10.32
CA VAL A 54 12.60 -10.47 -9.25
C VAL A 54 14.07 -10.93 -9.36
N LYS A 55 14.52 -11.27 -10.57
CA LYS A 55 15.93 -11.67 -10.82
C LYS A 55 16.90 -10.56 -10.47
N ASN A 56 16.62 -9.32 -10.88
CA ASN A 56 17.48 -8.18 -10.59
C ASN A 56 17.51 -7.86 -9.10
N LEU A 57 16.37 -7.94 -8.40
CA LEU A 57 16.31 -7.75 -6.96
C LEU A 57 17.12 -8.81 -6.20
N LYS A 58 17.04 -10.08 -6.60
CA LYS A 58 17.89 -11.15 -6.05
C LYS A 58 19.37 -10.84 -6.23
N PHE A 59 19.76 -10.35 -7.40
CA PHE A 59 21.16 -9.97 -7.68
C PHE A 59 21.62 -8.77 -6.85
N LYS A 60 20.75 -7.81 -6.58
CA LYS A 60 21.07 -6.62 -5.76
C LYS A 60 21.11 -6.89 -4.27
N GLU A 61 20.49 -7.97 -3.81
CA GLU A 61 20.45 -8.39 -2.40
C GLU A 61 20.00 -7.27 -1.46
N PRO A 62 18.78 -6.72 -1.60
CA PRO A 62 18.29 -5.72 -0.68
C PRO A 62 18.03 -6.32 0.70
N ASP A 63 18.10 -5.48 1.72
CA ASP A 63 17.81 -5.83 3.10
C ASP A 63 16.33 -5.69 3.43
N ILE A 64 15.65 -4.79 2.72
CA ILE A 64 14.23 -4.51 2.88
C ILE A 64 13.61 -4.14 1.53
N LEU A 65 12.37 -4.55 1.33
CA LEU A 65 11.56 -4.21 0.16
C LEU A 65 10.50 -3.18 0.54
N TYR A 66 10.23 -2.22 -0.32
CA TYR A 66 9.10 -1.31 -0.19
C TYR A 66 8.25 -1.34 -1.46
N PHE A 67 6.99 -1.71 -1.31
CA PHE A 67 5.97 -1.66 -2.35
C PHE A 67 5.03 -0.51 -2.03
N SER A 68 5.19 0.61 -2.75
CA SER A 68 4.52 1.87 -2.44
C SER A 68 3.13 2.01 -3.07
N GLY A 69 2.45 0.91 -3.29
CA GLY A 69 1.11 0.90 -3.87
C GLY A 69 1.07 0.32 -5.27
N ASP A 70 -0.13 0.09 -5.74
CA ASP A 70 -0.42 -0.54 -7.04
C ASP A 70 0.21 -1.93 -7.18
N GLN A 71 0.11 -2.70 -6.12
CA GLN A 71 0.49 -4.12 -6.14
C GLN A 71 -0.47 -4.91 -7.04
N ILE A 72 -1.66 -4.37 -7.26
CA ILE A 72 -2.73 -4.97 -8.03
C ILE A 72 -3.18 -4.00 -9.12
N TYR A 73 -3.24 -4.49 -10.35
CA TYR A 73 -3.86 -3.81 -11.48
C TYR A 73 -5.06 -4.59 -12.00
N GLU A 74 -5.95 -3.90 -12.73
CA GLU A 74 -7.24 -4.41 -13.17
C GLU A 74 -7.17 -5.73 -13.92
N GLN A 75 -6.11 -5.93 -14.70
CA GLN A 75 -5.97 -7.11 -15.56
C GLN A 75 -4.89 -8.10 -15.09
N ASN A 76 -4.38 -7.96 -13.87
CA ASN A 76 -3.48 -8.96 -13.34
C ASN A 76 -4.11 -10.34 -13.40
N GLY A 77 -3.36 -11.31 -13.98
CA GLY A 77 -3.83 -12.67 -14.16
C GLY A 77 -4.67 -12.91 -15.41
N GLY A 78 -4.79 -11.92 -16.29
CA GLY A 78 -5.53 -12.05 -17.54
C GLY A 78 -7.05 -12.02 -17.38
N TYR A 79 -7.56 -11.61 -16.21
CA TYR A 79 -8.98 -11.41 -15.98
C TYR A 79 -9.26 -10.03 -15.35
N PRO A 80 -10.38 -9.36 -15.71
CA PRO A 80 -10.68 -8.02 -15.23
C PRO A 80 -11.09 -8.02 -13.76
N ILE A 81 -11.03 -6.85 -13.15
CA ILE A 81 -11.58 -6.65 -11.81
C ILE A 81 -13.10 -6.77 -11.81
N LYS A 82 -13.62 -7.21 -10.66
CA LYS A 82 -15.05 -7.23 -10.35
C LYS A 82 -15.29 -6.30 -9.16
N ARG A 83 -16.02 -5.21 -9.38
CA ARG A 83 -16.32 -4.22 -8.34
C ARG A 83 -17.54 -4.56 -7.50
N GLU A 84 -18.40 -5.43 -8.02
CA GLU A 84 -19.66 -5.82 -7.38
C GLU A 84 -20.10 -7.25 -7.79
N PRO A 85 -20.94 -7.93 -7.01
CA PRO A 85 -21.28 -7.56 -5.64
C PRO A 85 -20.07 -7.66 -4.70
N GLU A 86 -20.16 -7.04 -3.50
CA GLU A 86 -19.05 -6.91 -2.53
C GLU A 86 -18.22 -8.18 -2.33
N ASN A 87 -18.85 -9.31 -2.05
CA ASN A 87 -18.13 -10.57 -1.84
C ASN A 87 -17.35 -11.03 -3.10
N THR A 88 -17.88 -10.74 -4.30
CA THR A 88 -17.18 -11.03 -5.55
C THR A 88 -15.98 -10.11 -5.74
N ALA A 89 -16.11 -8.82 -5.41
CA ALA A 89 -15.00 -7.87 -5.42
C ALA A 89 -13.88 -8.33 -4.50
N ILE A 90 -14.21 -8.72 -3.27
CA ILE A 90 -13.24 -9.24 -2.28
C ILE A 90 -12.53 -10.50 -2.81
N LEU A 91 -13.26 -11.48 -3.32
CA LEU A 91 -12.65 -12.70 -3.86
C LEU A 91 -11.76 -12.41 -5.09
N ASN A 92 -12.19 -11.49 -5.95
CA ASN A 92 -11.40 -11.06 -7.10
C ASN A 92 -10.09 -10.37 -6.66
N TYR A 93 -10.18 -9.51 -5.66
CA TYR A 93 -9.01 -8.89 -5.04
C TYR A 93 -8.06 -9.93 -4.43
N LEU A 94 -8.57 -10.84 -3.59
CA LEU A 94 -7.75 -11.86 -2.95
C LEU A 94 -7.04 -12.76 -3.96
N GLY A 95 -7.70 -13.07 -5.08
CA GLY A 95 -7.07 -13.80 -6.19
C GLY A 95 -5.89 -13.04 -6.80
N LYS A 96 -6.03 -11.74 -7.01
CA LYS A 96 -4.95 -10.88 -7.54
C LYS A 96 -3.83 -10.68 -6.51
N TRP A 97 -4.17 -10.51 -5.24
CA TRP A 97 -3.20 -10.44 -4.14
C TRP A 97 -2.38 -11.73 -4.01
N TYR A 98 -3.03 -12.88 -4.16
CA TYR A 98 -2.33 -14.17 -4.24
C TYR A 98 -1.30 -14.19 -5.39
N MET A 99 -1.65 -13.65 -6.56
CA MET A 99 -0.74 -13.59 -7.70
C MET A 99 0.46 -12.67 -7.45
N PHE A 100 0.26 -11.55 -6.78
CA PHE A 100 1.36 -10.69 -6.32
C PHE A 100 2.28 -11.47 -5.37
N GLY A 101 1.72 -12.15 -4.37
CA GLY A 101 2.46 -12.99 -3.45
C GLY A 101 3.21 -14.14 -4.16
N TRP A 102 2.60 -14.72 -5.19
CA TRP A 102 3.27 -15.74 -6.00
C TRP A 102 4.45 -15.16 -6.79
N ALA A 103 4.30 -13.98 -7.38
CA ALA A 103 5.34 -13.36 -8.19
C ALA A 103 6.56 -12.92 -7.36
N PHE A 104 6.35 -12.36 -6.17
CA PHE A 104 7.40 -11.83 -5.30
C PHE A 104 7.74 -12.71 -4.09
N GLY A 105 7.02 -13.83 -3.89
CA GLY A 105 7.11 -14.67 -2.70
C GLY A 105 8.50 -15.22 -2.41
N GLU A 106 9.29 -15.53 -3.45
CA GLU A 106 10.69 -15.97 -3.28
C GLU A 106 11.59 -14.89 -2.64
N LEU A 107 11.29 -13.61 -2.87
CA LEU A 107 12.02 -12.50 -2.25
C LEU A 107 11.49 -12.26 -0.82
N MET A 108 10.18 -12.13 -0.68
CA MET A 108 9.52 -11.83 0.59
C MET A 108 9.66 -12.96 1.63
N ARG A 109 10.00 -14.16 1.17
CA ARG A 109 10.30 -15.28 2.06
C ARG A 109 11.49 -15.01 2.99
N ASP A 110 12.50 -14.30 2.51
CA ASP A 110 13.76 -14.08 3.21
C ASP A 110 14.09 -12.59 3.42
N ILE A 111 13.31 -11.68 2.86
CA ILE A 111 13.53 -10.23 2.93
C ILE A 111 12.27 -9.58 3.47
N PRO A 112 12.36 -8.81 4.58
CA PRO A 112 11.21 -8.08 5.09
C PRO A 112 10.68 -7.11 4.04
N ALA A 113 9.36 -6.99 3.96
CA ALA A 113 8.69 -6.13 3.00
C ALA A 113 7.76 -5.16 3.70
N ILE A 114 7.64 -3.96 3.17
CA ILE A 114 6.63 -2.97 3.51
C ILE A 114 5.71 -2.86 2.30
N CYS A 115 4.40 -3.03 2.50
CA CYS A 115 3.39 -2.78 1.49
C CYS A 115 2.47 -1.67 1.98
N THR A 116 2.17 -0.72 1.12
CA THR A 116 1.17 0.32 1.36
C THR A 116 0.19 0.32 0.20
N PRO A 117 -1.13 0.18 0.43
CA PRO A 117 -2.10 0.16 -0.67
C PRO A 117 -2.27 1.54 -1.30
N ASP A 118 -2.51 1.57 -2.62
CA ASP A 118 -2.86 2.77 -3.37
C ASP A 118 -4.20 2.59 -4.12
N ASP A 119 -4.47 3.41 -5.11
CA ASP A 119 -5.75 3.51 -5.80
C ASP A 119 -6.15 2.22 -6.55
N HIS A 120 -5.27 1.63 -7.35
CA HIS A 120 -5.58 0.39 -8.05
C HIS A 120 -5.82 -0.79 -7.10
N ASP A 121 -5.17 -0.79 -5.92
CA ASP A 121 -5.39 -1.82 -4.90
C ASP A 121 -6.83 -1.81 -4.36
N VAL A 122 -7.50 -0.66 -4.35
CA VAL A 122 -8.91 -0.50 -4.00
C VAL A 122 -9.83 -0.36 -5.23
N PHE A 123 -9.35 -0.76 -6.40
CA PHE A 123 -10.08 -0.78 -7.66
C PHE A 123 -10.55 0.59 -8.15
N GLN A 124 -9.75 1.63 -7.92
CA GLN A 124 -9.96 2.99 -8.43
C GLN A 124 -8.83 3.36 -9.39
N GLY A 125 -9.11 4.24 -10.34
CA GLY A 125 -8.09 4.79 -11.25
C GLY A 125 -7.32 5.94 -10.62
N ASN A 126 -7.83 6.50 -9.52
CA ASN A 126 -7.15 7.47 -8.65
C ASN A 126 -7.82 7.49 -7.28
N LEU A 127 -7.07 7.82 -6.24
CA LEU A 127 -7.57 7.86 -4.86
C LEU A 127 -7.28 9.20 -4.20
N TRP A 128 -8.35 9.90 -3.88
CA TRP A 128 -8.41 11.11 -3.07
C TRP A 128 -9.39 10.82 -1.94
N GLY A 129 -8.90 10.21 -0.86
CA GLY A 129 -9.78 9.56 0.11
C GLY A 129 -10.61 10.49 0.97
N GLY A 130 -10.22 11.78 1.12
CA GLY A 130 -10.97 12.78 1.87
C GLY A 130 -11.28 12.38 3.32
N GLY A 131 -10.41 11.57 3.95
CA GLY A 131 -10.66 11.05 5.30
C GLY A 131 -11.58 9.84 5.36
N GLY A 132 -11.77 9.13 4.25
CA GLY A 132 -12.59 7.91 4.21
C GLY A 132 -14.04 8.12 3.78
N ILE A 133 -14.38 9.25 3.16
CA ILE A 133 -15.73 9.52 2.69
C ILE A 133 -16.12 8.61 1.52
N PRO A 134 -17.44 8.31 1.34
CA PRO A 134 -17.89 7.60 0.16
C PRO A 134 -17.86 8.51 -1.07
N ARG A 135 -17.50 7.96 -2.22
CA ARG A 135 -17.64 8.68 -3.48
C ARG A 135 -19.13 8.78 -3.86
N PRO A 136 -19.58 9.90 -4.44
CA PRO A 136 -20.95 10.03 -4.89
C PRO A 136 -21.39 8.91 -5.85
N SER A 137 -22.62 8.42 -5.70
CA SER A 137 -23.15 7.35 -6.54
C SER A 137 -23.14 7.73 -8.02
N GLY A 138 -22.83 6.76 -8.88
CA GLY A 138 -22.79 6.97 -10.34
C GLY A 138 -21.51 7.62 -10.86
N THR A 139 -20.52 7.89 -10.00
CA THR A 139 -19.26 8.57 -10.36
C THR A 139 -18.04 7.65 -10.30
N ALA A 140 -18.23 6.33 -10.33
CA ALA A 140 -17.15 5.35 -10.17
C ALA A 140 -15.99 5.49 -11.17
N ASN A 141 -16.26 6.05 -12.34
CA ASN A 141 -15.25 6.26 -13.39
C ASN A 141 -14.65 7.68 -13.40
N SER A 142 -14.97 8.50 -12.40
CA SER A 142 -14.38 9.85 -12.28
C SER A 142 -13.10 9.77 -11.43
N ASP A 143 -11.96 10.01 -12.03
CA ASP A 143 -10.67 10.00 -11.34
C ASP A 143 -10.38 11.32 -10.59
N ASP A 144 -11.26 12.32 -10.73
CA ASP A 144 -11.09 13.65 -10.13
C ASP A 144 -11.83 13.82 -8.79
N LEU A 145 -12.78 12.94 -8.45
CA LEU A 145 -13.66 13.10 -7.29
C LEU A 145 -13.09 12.41 -6.05
N MET A 146 -13.25 13.05 -4.89
CA MET A 146 -12.92 12.46 -3.60
C MET A 146 -13.80 11.27 -3.25
N GLY A 147 -13.26 10.43 -2.35
CA GLY A 147 -13.95 9.33 -1.72
C GLY A 147 -13.65 7.96 -2.31
N PHE A 148 -14.15 6.94 -1.62
CA PHE A 148 -13.97 5.54 -2.00
C PHE A 148 -15.17 5.02 -2.80
N THR A 149 -14.90 4.31 -3.90
CA THR A 149 -15.93 3.64 -4.71
C THR A 149 -16.30 2.28 -4.14
N GLN A 150 -15.35 1.63 -3.47
CA GLN A 150 -15.55 0.32 -2.88
C GLN A 150 -16.16 0.42 -1.48
N THR A 151 -16.82 -0.64 -1.04
CA THR A 151 -17.36 -0.72 0.31
C THR A 151 -16.27 -0.70 1.36
N VAL A 152 -16.58 -0.21 2.56
CA VAL A 152 -15.66 -0.21 3.71
C VAL A 152 -15.09 -1.59 3.98
N LYS A 153 -15.90 -2.64 3.85
CA LYS A 153 -15.45 -4.02 4.03
C LYS A 153 -14.37 -4.40 3.04
N MET A 154 -14.54 -4.05 1.75
CA MET A 154 -13.52 -4.29 0.73
C MET A 154 -12.23 -3.55 1.03
N VAL A 155 -12.30 -2.26 1.34
CA VAL A 155 -11.12 -1.44 1.68
C VAL A 155 -10.41 -1.98 2.93
N ASN A 156 -11.17 -2.40 3.94
CA ASN A 156 -10.61 -3.01 5.15
C ASN A 156 -9.92 -4.36 4.87
N VAL A 157 -10.41 -5.15 3.91
CA VAL A 157 -9.71 -6.37 3.46
C VAL A 157 -8.38 -6.02 2.80
N VAL A 158 -8.34 -4.99 1.93
CA VAL A 158 -7.09 -4.51 1.31
C VAL A 158 -6.10 -4.08 2.38
N ASN A 159 -6.49 -3.20 3.29
CA ASN A 159 -5.63 -2.75 4.38
C ASN A 159 -5.11 -3.92 5.24
N THR A 160 -5.99 -4.86 5.59
CA THR A 160 -5.60 -6.02 6.39
C THR A 160 -4.59 -6.90 5.67
N THR A 161 -4.82 -7.23 4.41
CA THR A 161 -3.93 -8.12 3.66
C THR A 161 -2.58 -7.49 3.35
N GLN A 162 -2.55 -6.19 3.08
CA GLN A 162 -1.34 -5.49 2.70
C GLN A 162 -0.54 -4.92 3.88
N CYS A 163 -1.20 -4.60 4.99
CA CYS A 163 -0.54 -3.89 6.09
C CYS A 163 -0.42 -4.67 7.40
N SER A 164 -1.16 -5.77 7.60
CA SER A 164 -1.20 -6.47 8.91
C SER A 164 0.12 -7.11 9.35
N HIS A 165 1.10 -7.22 8.47
CA HIS A 165 2.45 -7.69 8.78
C HIS A 165 3.39 -6.56 9.25
N LEU A 166 2.96 -5.30 9.12
CA LEU A 166 3.67 -4.13 9.64
C LEU A 166 3.49 -4.02 11.17
N PRO A 167 4.28 -3.18 11.86
CA PRO A 167 3.97 -2.83 13.24
C PRO A 167 2.54 -2.31 13.39
N ASP A 168 1.98 -2.44 14.59
CA ASP A 168 0.62 -1.96 14.87
C ASP A 168 0.44 -0.49 14.43
N PRO A 169 -0.74 -0.10 13.95
CA PRO A 169 -0.99 1.27 13.57
C PRO A 169 -0.79 2.21 14.77
N TYR A 170 -0.19 3.37 14.54
CA TYR A 170 0.03 4.38 15.58
C TYR A 170 -1.28 4.81 16.26
N ASP A 171 -2.35 4.89 15.48
CA ASP A 171 -3.68 5.16 15.97
C ASP A 171 -4.65 4.16 15.29
N PRO A 172 -5.17 3.18 16.06
CA PRO A 172 -6.03 2.13 15.54
C PRO A 172 -7.48 2.56 15.31
N GLU A 173 -7.87 3.77 15.74
CA GLU A 173 -9.23 4.24 15.60
C GLU A 173 -9.64 4.35 14.13
N PRO A 174 -10.80 3.85 13.75
CA PRO A 174 -11.26 3.97 12.37
C PRO A 174 -11.53 5.44 12.00
N ILE A 175 -11.48 5.71 10.71
CA ILE A 175 -11.89 6.98 10.10
C ILE A 175 -13.37 6.92 9.68
N GLU A 176 -13.79 7.85 8.83
CA GLU A 176 -15.19 7.88 8.33
C GLU A 176 -15.67 6.50 7.86
N GLN A 177 -16.95 6.24 8.02
CA GLN A 177 -17.63 4.98 7.70
C GLN A 177 -17.13 3.75 8.49
N GLY A 178 -16.24 3.89 9.47
CA GLY A 178 -15.60 2.77 10.16
C GLY A 178 -14.45 2.13 9.34
N MET A 179 -13.88 2.87 8.43
CA MET A 179 -12.75 2.43 7.61
C MET A 179 -11.47 2.40 8.44
N LYS A 180 -10.72 1.32 8.36
CA LYS A 180 -9.40 1.21 8.99
C LYS A 180 -8.36 1.96 8.16
N VAL A 181 -7.40 2.55 8.84
CA VAL A 181 -6.24 3.18 8.23
C VAL A 181 -4.98 2.68 8.91
N TRP A 182 -3.89 2.53 8.16
CA TRP A 182 -2.64 2.03 8.67
C TRP A 182 -1.52 3.04 8.42
N TYR A 183 -1.02 3.64 9.48
CA TYR A 183 0.21 4.43 9.47
C TYR A 183 0.97 4.14 10.76
N THR A 184 2.29 3.97 10.65
CA THR A 184 3.10 3.48 11.75
C THR A 184 4.58 3.81 11.53
N CYS A 185 5.44 3.49 12.49
CA CYS A 185 6.89 3.52 12.28
C CYS A 185 7.49 2.12 12.40
N LEU A 186 8.54 1.90 11.62
CA LEU A 186 9.37 0.70 11.65
C LEU A 186 10.83 1.13 11.81
N ASN A 187 11.52 0.59 12.82
CA ASN A 187 12.97 0.74 12.95
C ASN A 187 13.66 -0.53 12.43
N TYR A 188 14.56 -0.38 11.48
CA TYR A 188 15.32 -1.47 10.91
C TYR A 188 16.67 -0.97 10.38
N GLY A 189 17.78 -1.63 10.72
CA GLY A 189 19.12 -1.26 10.28
C GLY A 189 19.56 0.14 10.74
N ARG A 190 19.14 0.60 11.93
CA ARG A 190 19.33 1.94 12.46
C ARG A 190 18.66 3.06 11.61
N VAL A 191 17.72 2.68 10.76
CA VAL A 191 16.86 3.59 10.01
C VAL A 191 15.44 3.53 10.60
N SER A 192 14.85 4.68 10.87
CA SER A 192 13.44 4.78 11.27
C SER A 192 12.59 5.19 10.09
N PHE A 193 11.69 4.33 9.69
CA PHE A 193 10.75 4.54 8.60
C PHE A 193 9.42 5.02 9.17
N ALA A 194 8.95 6.21 8.79
CA ALA A 194 7.55 6.59 8.96
C ALA A 194 6.79 6.15 7.71
N ILE A 195 5.82 5.29 7.90
CA ILE A 195 4.94 4.77 6.85
C ILE A 195 3.63 5.51 6.97
N VAL A 196 3.23 6.25 5.95
CA VAL A 196 1.99 7.05 5.95
C VAL A 196 0.97 6.51 4.94
N SER A 197 -0.29 6.87 5.14
CA SER A 197 -1.42 6.59 4.24
C SER A 197 -2.01 7.91 3.75
N ASP A 198 -1.22 8.67 3.00
CA ASP A 198 -1.60 10.01 2.54
C ASP A 198 -2.80 9.98 1.58
N ARG A 199 -2.89 8.98 0.70
CA ARG A 199 -4.01 8.82 -0.24
C ARG A 199 -5.37 8.72 0.45
N VAL A 200 -5.42 8.18 1.65
CA VAL A 200 -6.65 8.03 2.43
C VAL A 200 -7.21 9.39 2.89
N PHE A 201 -6.34 10.35 3.18
CA PHE A 201 -6.73 11.67 3.71
C PHE A 201 -6.73 12.76 2.65
N LYS A 202 -5.98 12.58 1.58
CA LYS A 202 -5.72 13.61 0.57
C LYS A 202 -7.00 14.17 -0.04
N SER A 203 -7.07 15.50 -0.12
CA SER A 203 -8.11 16.24 -0.83
C SER A 203 -8.06 15.98 -2.33
N GLY A 204 -9.22 15.89 -2.95
CA GLY A 204 -9.32 15.68 -4.39
C GLY A 204 -9.18 16.95 -5.21
N PRO A 205 -8.81 16.83 -6.48
CA PRO A 205 -8.70 17.94 -7.40
C PRO A 205 -10.06 18.59 -7.73
N ASP A 206 -11.18 17.96 -7.40
CA ASP A 206 -12.52 18.54 -7.51
C ASP A 206 -12.73 19.75 -6.57
N LEU A 207 -11.95 19.84 -5.48
CA LEU A 207 -11.92 21.02 -4.60
C LEU A 207 -11.09 22.18 -5.16
N VAL A 208 -10.25 21.92 -6.12
CA VAL A 208 -9.37 22.90 -6.74
C VAL A 208 -9.98 23.29 -8.10
N ALA A 209 -10.67 24.41 -8.15
CA ALA A 209 -11.39 24.82 -9.34
C ALA A 209 -10.48 25.18 -10.53
N ASN A 210 -10.93 24.81 -11.73
CA ASN A 210 -10.72 25.51 -13.01
C ASN A 210 -9.35 25.39 -13.70
N TRP A 211 -8.69 24.24 -13.71
CA TRP A 211 -7.77 23.98 -14.82
C TRP A 211 -8.38 23.02 -15.85
N GLU A 212 -8.04 23.26 -17.09
CA GLU A 212 -8.41 22.37 -18.20
C GLU A 212 -7.47 21.15 -18.22
N GLY A 213 -8.00 20.02 -18.65
CA GLY A 213 -7.24 18.78 -18.79
C GLY A 213 -7.38 17.82 -17.61
N ARG A 214 -6.42 16.92 -17.49
CA ARG A 214 -6.39 15.91 -16.46
C ARG A 214 -5.96 16.51 -15.12
N LYS A 215 -6.87 16.55 -14.16
CA LYS A 215 -6.69 17.27 -12.89
C LYS A 215 -5.69 16.59 -11.92
N ASP A 216 -5.45 15.31 -12.06
CA ASP A 216 -4.46 14.57 -11.30
C ASP A 216 -3.02 14.72 -11.81
N HIS A 217 -2.84 15.38 -12.97
CA HIS A 217 -1.54 15.65 -13.55
C HIS A 217 -1.46 17.14 -13.94
N ILE A 218 -0.56 17.87 -13.29
CA ILE A 218 -0.26 19.24 -13.64
C ILE A 218 0.65 19.22 -14.88
N THR A 219 0.06 19.47 -16.06
CA THR A 219 0.79 19.47 -17.34
C THR A 219 1.41 20.82 -17.66
N GLU A 220 0.90 21.89 -17.04
CA GLU A 220 1.38 23.26 -17.24
C GLU A 220 1.78 23.87 -15.88
N PRO A 221 2.84 24.70 -15.83
CA PRO A 221 3.21 25.38 -14.61
C PRO A 221 2.05 26.23 -14.08
N LEU A 222 1.67 26.04 -12.84
CA LEU A 222 0.68 26.87 -12.18
C LEU A 222 1.25 28.27 -12.00
N LYS A 223 0.57 29.27 -12.56
CA LYS A 223 0.96 30.68 -12.43
C LYS A 223 0.64 31.24 -11.05
N ASP A 224 -0.38 30.68 -10.40
CA ASP A 224 -0.83 31.09 -9.06
C ASP A 224 -0.93 29.86 -8.16
N LEU A 225 0.03 29.70 -7.27
CA LEU A 225 0.07 28.59 -6.34
C LEU A 225 -1.03 28.68 -5.25
N SER A 226 -1.60 29.86 -5.03
CA SER A 226 -2.69 30.02 -4.04
C SER A 226 -3.95 29.24 -4.39
N VAL A 227 -4.07 28.78 -5.63
CA VAL A 227 -5.17 27.91 -6.09
C VAL A 227 -5.09 26.53 -5.46
N ILE A 228 -3.88 26.03 -5.22
CA ILE A 228 -3.62 24.68 -4.68
C ILE A 228 -3.02 24.70 -3.27
N ASP A 229 -2.36 25.78 -2.88
CA ASP A 229 -1.82 25.96 -1.52
C ASP A 229 -2.85 26.69 -0.66
N ARG A 230 -3.89 25.97 -0.27
CA ARG A 230 -5.01 26.50 0.48
C ARG A 230 -5.13 25.78 1.84
N PRO A 231 -5.51 26.53 2.91
CA PRO A 231 -5.61 25.98 4.27
C PRO A 231 -6.77 24.96 4.45
N ASP A 232 -7.70 24.89 3.51
CA ASP A 232 -8.83 23.96 3.52
C ASP A 232 -8.54 22.65 2.77
N LEU A 233 -7.34 22.49 2.20
CA LEU A 233 -6.92 21.27 1.54
C LEU A 233 -6.06 20.41 2.49
N GLU A 234 -6.28 19.12 2.44
CA GLU A 234 -5.59 18.12 3.24
C GLU A 234 -4.63 17.30 2.37
N LEU A 235 -3.46 16.97 2.90
CA LEU A 235 -2.56 15.97 2.33
C LEU A 235 -2.50 14.73 3.23
N LEU A 236 -2.13 14.93 4.47
CA LEU A 236 -1.88 13.83 5.42
C LEU A 236 -3.01 13.64 6.44
N GLY A 237 -3.81 14.68 6.66
CA GLY A 237 -4.76 14.72 7.76
C GLY A 237 -4.11 14.88 9.13
N LYS A 238 -4.84 15.50 10.05
CA LYS A 238 -4.33 15.90 11.38
C LYS A 238 -3.74 14.74 12.19
N ARG A 239 -4.31 13.56 12.07
CA ARG A 239 -3.84 12.38 12.81
C ARG A 239 -2.42 11.98 12.41
N GLN A 240 -2.11 11.97 11.11
CA GLN A 240 -0.77 11.65 10.61
C GLN A 240 0.23 12.78 10.86
N GLU A 241 -0.20 14.04 10.87
CA GLU A 241 0.66 15.16 11.29
C GLU A 241 1.12 14.99 12.75
N ILE A 242 0.21 14.64 13.65
CA ILE A 242 0.54 14.37 15.07
C ILE A 242 1.52 13.20 15.18
N PHE A 243 1.28 12.13 14.45
CA PHE A 243 2.19 11.00 14.37
C PHE A 243 3.60 11.44 13.92
N LEU A 244 3.71 12.19 12.82
CA LEU A 244 4.99 12.64 12.29
C LEU A 244 5.70 13.61 13.23
N GLN A 245 4.96 14.49 13.92
CA GLN A 245 5.53 15.38 14.95
C GLN A 245 6.13 14.61 16.13
N SER A 246 5.52 13.49 16.53
CA SER A 246 6.07 12.60 17.54
C SER A 246 7.28 11.82 16.99
N TRP A 247 7.13 11.22 15.84
CA TRP A 247 8.17 10.40 15.22
C TRP A 247 9.46 11.17 14.94
N ILE A 248 9.39 12.38 14.41
CA ILE A 248 10.58 13.16 14.04
C ILE A 248 11.48 13.49 15.24
N ARG A 249 10.92 13.53 16.44
CA ARG A 249 11.65 13.86 17.68
C ARG A 249 12.36 12.66 18.31
N ASN A 250 11.90 11.44 18.02
CA ASN A 250 12.48 10.22 18.60
C ASN A 250 13.66 9.75 17.73
N TRP A 251 14.89 9.90 18.23
CA TRP A 251 16.13 9.44 17.59
C TRP A 251 16.82 8.32 18.35
N GLU A 252 16.09 7.63 19.25
CA GLU A 252 16.62 6.52 20.01
C GLU A 252 17.00 5.36 19.07
N ASP A 253 18.27 4.95 19.13
CA ASP A 253 18.86 3.86 18.35
C ASP A 253 18.74 3.98 16.81
N VAL A 254 18.53 5.18 16.29
CA VAL A 254 18.44 5.44 14.84
C VAL A 254 19.38 6.56 14.40
N ASP A 255 19.93 6.41 13.19
CA ASP A 255 20.83 7.38 12.57
C ASP A 255 20.17 8.16 11.43
N ILE A 256 19.13 7.56 10.81
CA ILE A 256 18.46 8.10 9.63
C ILE A 256 16.95 7.97 9.80
N LYS A 257 16.23 8.98 9.33
CA LYS A 257 14.76 8.96 9.22
C LYS A 257 14.33 9.00 7.76
N VAL A 258 13.41 8.13 7.39
CA VAL A 258 12.87 7.99 6.03
C VAL A 258 11.34 8.05 6.10
N LEU A 259 10.74 8.96 5.34
CA LEU A 259 9.30 9.01 5.15
C LEU A 259 8.93 8.17 3.91
N LEU A 260 8.03 7.22 4.08
CA LEU A 260 7.47 6.38 3.02
C LEU A 260 6.04 6.79 2.74
N SER A 261 5.78 7.23 1.51
CA SER A 261 4.49 7.74 1.03
C SER A 261 4.16 7.08 -0.31
N GLN A 262 2.87 6.94 -0.63
CA GLN A 262 2.39 6.50 -1.94
C GLN A 262 2.42 7.64 -2.97
N THR A 263 2.21 8.87 -2.53
CA THR A 263 2.19 10.06 -3.39
C THR A 263 3.61 10.57 -3.66
N LEU A 264 3.88 10.86 -4.91
CA LEU A 264 5.09 11.55 -5.37
C LEU A 264 4.83 13.05 -5.45
#